data_c4aa996c58e2e9f98b4e13cce7a0fc95
#
_entry.id   c4aa996c58e2e9f98b4e13cce7a0fc95
#
_cell.length_a   1.000
_cell.length_b   1.000
_cell.length_c   1.000
_cell.angle_alpha   90.00
_cell.angle_beta   90.00
_cell.angle_gamma   90.00
#
_symmetry.space_group_name_H-M   'P 1'
#
loop_
_entity.id
_entity.type
_entity.pdbx_description
1 polymer ?
#
loop_
_entity_poly.entity_id
_entity_poly.type
_entity_poly.pdbx_seq_one_letter_code
_entity_poly.pdbx_strand_id
1 'polypeptide(L)'
;DGVTRIRAAFEFVAAALDQLQGTNKKKIMVKLFGESIKELKYYWLREDKLDEIPLIVSRTGWSSELGYEIYLRDGSRGNELYEKIMEAGKEHGLQPGHTSSIRRIEGGMLSYHADADIHTNPFELGFDRLVNLDTDINFIGKEALKKIKQEGIKRKQVGLIIDCDPLSGPNTTFWPIEKETKTIGKVTSAVYSPRLKKNIALAMIEINYSELGNQLDVKTHEGKYLATIVEKPFYDPKKKIASS
;
A
#
# COMPACT_ATOMS: atom_id res chain seq x y z
N ASP A 1 6.14 -21.99 7.30
CA ASP A 1 7.30 -21.53 8.05
C ASP A 1 7.70 -20.17 7.51
N GLY A 2 7.57 -19.10 8.35
CA GLY A 2 7.79 -17.72 7.93
C GLY A 2 9.23 -17.45 7.49
N VAL A 3 10.21 -18.10 8.10
CA VAL A 3 11.63 -17.97 7.75
C VAL A 3 11.92 -18.55 6.37
N THR A 4 11.34 -19.70 6.05
CA THR A 4 11.49 -20.32 4.74
C THR A 4 10.85 -19.48 3.62
N ARG A 5 9.73 -18.82 3.88
CA ARG A 5 9.07 -17.94 2.91
C ARG A 5 9.85 -16.65 2.65
N ILE A 6 10.46 -16.09 3.67
CA ILE A 6 11.33 -14.91 3.50
C ILE A 6 12.60 -15.30 2.73
N ARG A 7 13.24 -16.42 3.06
CA ARG A 7 14.39 -16.95 2.31
C ARG A 7 14.05 -17.20 0.84
N ALA A 8 12.90 -17.81 0.54
CA ALA A 8 12.45 -18.03 -0.83
C ALA A 8 12.19 -16.71 -1.59
N ALA A 9 11.72 -15.66 -0.92
CA ALA A 9 11.60 -14.33 -1.53
C ALA A 9 12.97 -13.71 -1.84
N PHE A 10 14.00 -13.98 -1.04
CA PHE A 10 15.38 -13.56 -1.31
C PHE A 10 16.02 -14.26 -2.52
N GLU A 11 15.68 -15.51 -2.77
CA GLU A 11 16.21 -16.28 -3.89
C GLU A 11 15.58 -15.92 -5.24
N PHE A 12 14.34 -15.40 -5.24
CA PHE A 12 13.55 -15.19 -6.46
C PHE A 12 13.64 -13.79 -7.08
N VAL A 13 14.18 -12.81 -6.37
CA VAL A 13 14.27 -11.42 -6.85
C VAL A 13 15.74 -11.02 -6.91
N ALA A 14 16.23 -10.66 -8.09
CA ALA A 14 17.60 -10.15 -8.30
C ALA A 14 17.92 -8.87 -7.51
N ALA A 15 16.92 -8.33 -6.79
CA ALA A 15 17.04 -7.31 -5.76
C ALA A 15 16.25 -7.79 -4.54
N ALA A 16 16.94 -8.36 -3.54
CA ALA A 16 16.31 -8.65 -2.27
C ALA A 16 15.89 -7.34 -1.61
N LEU A 17 14.63 -7.28 -1.18
CA LEU A 17 14.03 -6.13 -0.53
C LEU A 17 13.62 -6.49 0.90
N ASP A 18 14.28 -5.90 1.88
CA ASP A 18 13.88 -5.95 3.28
C ASP A 18 13.09 -4.71 3.67
N GLN A 19 11.89 -4.90 4.19
CA GLN A 19 11.09 -3.81 4.76
C GLN A 19 11.13 -3.83 6.28
N LEU A 20 11.71 -2.79 6.87
CA LEU A 20 11.69 -2.55 8.31
C LEU A 20 10.52 -1.64 8.68
N GLN A 21 9.52 -2.20 9.36
CA GLN A 21 8.28 -1.52 9.76
C GLN A 21 8.08 -1.62 11.29
N GLY A 22 7.41 -0.63 11.89
CA GLY A 22 7.07 -0.67 13.32
C GLY A 22 7.70 0.46 14.16
N THR A 23 7.45 0.49 15.48
CA THR A 23 7.81 1.61 16.38
C THR A 23 9.31 1.76 16.62
N ASN A 24 10.07 0.68 16.63
CA ASN A 24 11.51 0.69 16.95
C ASN A 24 12.44 0.75 15.74
N LYS A 25 11.90 0.83 14.53
CA LYS A 25 12.68 0.79 13.29
C LYS A 25 13.80 1.83 13.18
N LYS A 26 13.56 3.08 13.64
CA LYS A 26 14.62 4.10 13.64
C LYS A 26 15.82 3.67 14.49
N LYS A 27 15.58 3.03 15.63
CA LYS A 27 16.66 2.54 16.51
C LYS A 27 17.45 1.43 15.83
N ILE A 28 16.75 0.50 15.18
CA ILE A 28 17.38 -0.59 14.42
C ILE A 28 18.21 -0.02 13.27
N MET A 29 17.64 0.92 12.51
CA MET A 29 18.36 1.56 11.40
C MET A 29 19.58 2.34 11.87
N VAL A 30 19.51 3.04 13.00
CA VAL A 30 20.66 3.72 13.60
C VAL A 30 21.75 2.71 14.01
N LYS A 31 21.36 1.58 14.58
CA LYS A 31 22.30 0.52 14.96
C LYS A 31 23.01 -0.08 13.73
N LEU A 32 22.31 -0.20 12.60
CA LEU A 32 22.87 -0.76 11.36
C LEU A 32 23.69 0.27 10.56
N PHE A 33 23.23 1.51 10.45
CA PHE A 33 23.77 2.52 9.51
C PHE A 33 24.26 3.80 10.17
N GLY A 34 24.27 3.86 11.50
CA GLY A 34 24.68 5.04 12.26
C GLY A 34 23.65 6.16 12.28
N GLU A 35 23.97 7.24 13.01
CA GLU A 35 23.06 8.38 13.25
C GLU A 35 22.62 9.10 11.97
N SER A 36 23.46 9.13 10.93
CA SER A 36 23.19 9.79 9.65
C SER A 36 21.96 9.26 8.93
N ILE A 37 21.48 8.04 9.27
CA ILE A 37 20.25 7.50 8.67
C ILE A 37 19.00 8.31 9.03
N LYS A 38 19.04 9.06 10.13
CA LYS A 38 17.94 9.94 10.55
C LYS A 38 17.71 11.13 9.61
N GLU A 39 18.75 11.52 8.86
CA GLU A 39 18.70 12.62 7.89
C GLU A 39 18.03 12.22 6.59
N LEU A 40 17.86 10.91 6.32
CA LEU A 40 17.21 10.41 5.13
C LEU A 40 15.73 10.83 5.15
N LYS A 41 15.33 11.68 4.21
CA LYS A 41 13.96 12.23 4.13
C LYS A 41 12.98 11.22 3.55
N TYR A 42 11.70 11.36 3.86
CA TYR A 42 10.63 10.55 3.31
C TYR A 42 10.60 10.62 1.78
N TYR A 43 10.50 9.48 1.12
CA TYR A 43 10.66 9.26 -0.34
C TYR A 43 12.07 9.52 -0.89
N TRP A 44 13.08 9.61 -0.03
CA TRP A 44 14.46 9.69 -0.45
C TRP A 44 15.14 8.34 -0.30
N LEU A 45 16.20 8.16 -1.05
CA LEU A 45 17.08 7.01 -0.97
C LEU A 45 18.54 7.47 -0.91
N ARG A 46 19.40 6.58 -0.42
CA ARG A 46 20.86 6.74 -0.53
C ARG A 46 21.50 5.38 -0.80
N GLU A 47 22.64 5.42 -1.50
CA GLU A 47 23.53 4.28 -1.57
C GLU A 47 24.28 4.16 -0.24
N ASP A 48 24.42 2.93 0.23
CA ASP A 48 25.05 2.64 1.53
C ASP A 48 25.73 1.28 1.51
N LYS A 49 26.41 0.96 2.59
CA LYS A 49 26.98 -0.37 2.86
C LYS A 49 26.63 -0.77 4.28
N LEU A 50 26.32 -2.05 4.47
CA LEU A 50 26.34 -2.67 5.78
C LEU A 50 27.54 -3.61 5.84
N ASP A 51 28.60 -3.18 6.55
CA ASP A 51 29.96 -3.73 6.40
C ASP A 51 30.36 -3.69 4.90
N GLU A 52 30.67 -4.85 4.30
CA GLU A 52 31.02 -4.96 2.88
C GLU A 52 29.82 -5.31 1.96
N ILE A 53 28.57 -5.25 2.47
CA ILE A 53 27.36 -5.53 1.68
C ILE A 53 26.90 -4.25 1.00
N PRO A 54 27.01 -4.11 -0.33
CA PRO A 54 26.53 -2.93 -1.04
C PRO A 54 25.00 -2.95 -1.15
N LEU A 55 24.35 -1.86 -0.78
CA LEU A 55 22.88 -1.76 -0.80
C LEU A 55 22.40 -0.33 -1.04
N ILE A 56 21.11 -0.18 -1.23
CA ILE A 56 20.41 1.09 -1.24
C ILE A 56 19.44 1.09 -0.08
N VAL A 57 19.44 2.14 0.72
CA VAL A 57 18.45 2.37 1.76
C VAL A 57 17.48 3.43 1.28
N SER A 58 16.20 3.11 1.24
CA SER A 58 15.13 4.05 0.95
C SER A 58 14.23 4.25 2.17
N ARG A 59 13.80 5.49 2.37
CA ARG A 59 12.81 5.79 3.40
C ARG A 59 11.41 5.76 2.80
N THR A 60 10.99 4.57 2.46
CA THR A 60 9.70 4.23 1.86
C THR A 60 9.09 3.01 2.57
N GLY A 61 7.91 2.60 2.17
CA GLY A 61 7.24 1.42 2.68
C GLY A 61 5.81 1.33 2.20
N TRP A 62 5.22 0.16 2.35
CA TRP A 62 3.86 -0.13 1.88
C TRP A 62 2.89 -0.43 3.01
N SER A 63 3.02 0.27 4.13
CA SER A 63 2.20 0.09 5.33
C SER A 63 1.60 1.38 5.88
N SER A 64 1.87 2.53 5.25
CA SER A 64 1.55 3.86 5.79
C SER A 64 2.12 4.15 7.18
N GLU A 65 3.04 3.33 7.64
CA GLU A 65 3.86 3.58 8.82
C GLU A 65 5.19 4.19 8.39
N LEU A 66 5.95 4.72 9.32
CA LEU A 66 7.34 5.04 9.03
C LEU A 66 8.05 3.72 8.72
N GLY A 67 8.76 3.67 7.61
CA GLY A 67 9.44 2.47 7.15
C GLY A 67 10.72 2.79 6.42
N TYR A 68 11.54 1.75 6.29
CA TYR A 68 12.71 1.74 5.45
C TYR A 68 12.67 0.48 4.58
N GLU A 69 13.14 0.62 3.36
CA GLU A 69 13.33 -0.47 2.41
C GLU A 69 14.82 -0.56 2.09
N ILE A 70 15.37 -1.75 2.23
CA ILE A 70 16.79 -2.04 2.02
C ILE A 70 16.91 -2.91 0.79
N TYR A 71 17.45 -2.36 -0.29
CA TYR A 71 17.64 -3.03 -1.57
C TYR A 71 19.04 -3.58 -1.66
N LEU A 72 19.17 -4.89 -1.64
CA LEU A 72 20.46 -5.59 -1.74
C LEU A 72 20.94 -5.60 -3.20
N ARG A 73 22.16 -5.14 -3.45
CA ARG A 73 22.75 -5.14 -4.80
C ARG A 73 23.43 -6.46 -5.18
N ASP A 74 23.83 -7.25 -4.19
CA ASP A 74 24.42 -8.57 -4.39
C ASP A 74 23.53 -9.63 -3.75
N GLY A 75 22.68 -10.28 -4.55
CA GLY A 75 21.73 -11.28 -4.10
C GLY A 75 22.35 -12.48 -3.38
N SER A 76 23.64 -12.78 -3.62
CA SER A 76 24.36 -13.88 -2.94
C SER A 76 24.51 -13.65 -1.44
N ARG A 77 24.44 -12.38 -0.99
CA ARG A 77 24.61 -11.98 0.41
C ARG A 77 23.29 -11.78 1.17
N GLY A 78 22.15 -12.25 0.62
CA GLY A 78 20.83 -12.06 1.21
C GLY A 78 20.70 -12.62 2.61
N ASN A 79 21.19 -13.84 2.85
CA ASN A 79 21.14 -14.46 4.17
C ASN A 79 21.98 -13.67 5.20
N GLU A 80 23.16 -13.22 4.81
CA GLU A 80 24.01 -12.43 5.69
C GLU A 80 23.34 -11.10 6.09
N LEU A 81 22.74 -10.39 5.13
CA LEU A 81 21.99 -9.17 5.39
C LEU A 81 20.82 -9.43 6.34
N TYR A 82 20.04 -10.48 6.08
CA TYR A 82 18.92 -10.86 6.93
C TYR A 82 19.35 -11.13 8.38
N GLU A 83 20.43 -11.90 8.58
CA GLU A 83 20.93 -12.24 9.91
C GLU A 83 21.42 -11.00 10.67
N LYS A 84 22.10 -10.06 9.99
CA LYS A 84 22.54 -8.78 10.58
C LYS A 84 21.35 -7.93 11.01
N ILE A 85 20.30 -7.84 10.18
CA ILE A 85 19.08 -7.10 10.52
C ILE A 85 18.37 -7.73 11.72
N MET A 86 18.22 -9.05 11.72
CA MET A 86 17.56 -9.78 12.81
C MET A 86 18.34 -9.63 14.13
N GLU A 87 19.66 -9.73 14.12
CA GLU A 87 20.48 -9.54 15.31
C GLU A 87 20.38 -8.10 15.83
N ALA A 88 20.46 -7.10 14.93
CA ALA A 88 20.31 -5.69 15.32
C ALA A 88 18.94 -5.39 15.95
N GLY A 89 17.89 -6.08 15.47
CA GLY A 89 16.52 -5.90 15.93
C GLY A 89 16.11 -6.74 17.13
N LYS A 90 16.93 -7.71 17.55
CA LYS A 90 16.60 -8.70 18.59
C LYS A 90 16.14 -8.06 19.90
N GLU A 91 16.89 -7.10 20.43
CA GLU A 91 16.55 -6.36 21.65
C GLU A 91 15.27 -5.52 21.54
N HIS A 92 14.83 -5.25 20.31
CA HIS A 92 13.63 -4.49 19.99
C HIS A 92 12.43 -5.37 19.61
N GLY A 93 12.57 -6.70 19.75
CA GLY A 93 11.51 -7.65 19.42
C GLY A 93 11.21 -7.76 17.93
N LEU A 94 12.21 -7.52 17.06
CA LEU A 94 12.06 -7.70 15.61
C LEU A 94 11.74 -9.15 15.30
N GLN A 95 10.73 -9.35 14.49
CA GLN A 95 10.29 -10.66 14.02
C GLN A 95 10.07 -10.65 12.51
N PRO A 96 10.30 -11.77 11.82
CA PRO A 96 9.89 -11.92 10.44
C PRO A 96 8.38 -11.72 10.30
N GLY A 97 7.99 -10.99 9.28
CA GLY A 97 6.60 -10.71 8.98
C GLY A 97 6.32 -10.79 7.49
N HIS A 98 5.13 -10.39 7.11
CA HIS A 98 4.74 -10.20 5.72
C HIS A 98 3.88 -8.94 5.59
N THR A 99 3.63 -8.51 4.35
CA THR A 99 2.86 -7.30 4.06
C THR A 99 1.48 -7.36 4.73
N SER A 100 1.13 -6.28 5.42
CA SER A 100 -0.13 -6.17 6.13
C SER A 100 -1.21 -5.54 5.26
N SER A 101 -2.20 -6.34 4.83
CA SER A 101 -3.39 -5.84 4.13
C SER A 101 -4.14 -4.80 4.96
N ILE A 102 -4.19 -4.96 6.30
CA ILE A 102 -4.82 -4.00 7.19
C ILE A 102 -4.16 -2.62 7.04
N ARG A 103 -2.85 -2.54 7.20
CA ARG A 103 -2.11 -1.28 7.18
C ARG A 103 -2.18 -0.58 5.84
N ARG A 104 -2.01 -1.31 4.73
CA ARG A 104 -2.08 -0.70 3.41
C ARG A 104 -3.47 -0.14 3.10
N ILE A 105 -4.55 -0.87 3.46
CA ILE A 105 -5.91 -0.42 3.23
C ILE A 105 -6.23 0.78 4.13
N GLU A 106 -5.86 0.75 5.44
CA GLU A 106 -5.97 1.91 6.34
C GLU A 106 -5.35 3.16 5.71
N GLY A 107 -4.18 3.02 5.11
CA GLY A 107 -3.45 4.10 4.43
C GLY A 107 -3.93 4.42 3.03
N GLY A 108 -4.97 3.76 2.53
CA GLY A 108 -5.48 3.95 1.17
C GLY A 108 -4.49 3.55 0.07
N MET A 109 -3.54 2.66 0.36
CA MET A 109 -2.53 2.21 -0.59
C MET A 109 -3.07 1.09 -1.46
N LEU A 110 -2.89 1.26 -2.77
CA LEU A 110 -3.42 0.36 -3.78
C LEU A 110 -2.50 -0.84 -3.98
N SER A 111 -3.09 -1.99 -4.26
CA SER A 111 -2.39 -3.19 -4.71
C SER A 111 -2.64 -3.40 -6.19
N TYR A 112 -1.57 -3.56 -6.97
CA TYR A 112 -1.70 -3.92 -8.38
C TYR A 112 -2.32 -5.32 -8.50
N HIS A 113 -3.14 -5.55 -9.50
CA HIS A 113 -4.04 -6.68 -9.72
C HIS A 113 -5.29 -6.71 -8.83
N ALA A 114 -5.26 -6.14 -7.61
CA ALA A 114 -6.46 -6.02 -6.77
C ALA A 114 -7.19 -4.70 -7.05
N ASP A 115 -6.56 -3.59 -6.72
CA ASP A 115 -7.18 -2.25 -6.75
C ASP A 115 -6.93 -1.49 -8.05
N ALA A 116 -5.91 -1.89 -8.81
CA ALA A 116 -5.54 -1.34 -10.11
C ALA A 116 -5.00 -2.44 -11.03
N ASP A 117 -5.20 -2.28 -12.32
CA ASP A 117 -4.71 -3.17 -13.37
C ASP A 117 -4.39 -2.38 -14.65
N ILE A 118 -4.04 -3.07 -15.73
CA ILE A 118 -3.73 -2.44 -17.03
C ILE A 118 -4.93 -1.68 -17.65
N HIS A 119 -6.15 -1.92 -17.16
CA HIS A 119 -7.37 -1.26 -17.64
C HIS A 119 -7.78 -0.08 -16.78
N THR A 120 -7.00 0.26 -15.75
CA THR A 120 -7.23 1.43 -14.89
C THR A 120 -6.31 2.57 -15.27
N ASN A 121 -6.81 3.79 -15.27
CA ASN A 121 -6.01 4.98 -15.49
C ASN A 121 -5.79 5.76 -14.17
N PRO A 122 -4.78 6.63 -14.09
CA PRO A 122 -4.44 7.33 -12.86
C PRO A 122 -5.55 8.26 -12.35
N PHE A 123 -6.41 8.80 -13.20
CA PHE A 123 -7.52 9.66 -12.77
C PHE A 123 -8.62 8.85 -12.08
N GLU A 124 -8.93 7.64 -12.55
CA GLU A 124 -9.84 6.72 -11.86
C GLU A 124 -9.35 6.37 -10.46
N LEU A 125 -8.03 6.32 -10.25
CA LEU A 125 -7.37 5.99 -8.99
C LEU A 125 -7.20 7.20 -8.05
N GLY A 126 -7.50 8.42 -8.53
CA GLY A 126 -7.32 9.66 -7.76
C GLY A 126 -5.85 10.12 -7.71
N PHE A 127 -5.06 9.80 -8.72
CA PHE A 127 -3.65 10.19 -8.85
C PHE A 127 -3.44 11.42 -9.75
N ASP A 128 -4.47 12.25 -9.90
CA ASP A 128 -4.44 13.47 -10.73
C ASP A 128 -3.21 14.33 -10.46
N ARG A 129 -2.86 14.50 -9.19
CA ARG A 129 -1.71 15.31 -8.76
C ARG A 129 -0.34 14.77 -9.19
N LEU A 130 -0.28 13.50 -9.61
CA LEU A 130 0.95 12.84 -10.06
C LEU A 130 1.08 12.89 -11.60
N VAL A 131 0.07 13.40 -12.31
CA VAL A 131 0.03 13.46 -13.76
C VAL A 131 0.13 14.92 -14.21
N ASN A 132 1.30 15.33 -14.72
CA ASN A 132 1.49 16.65 -15.29
C ASN A 132 1.33 16.58 -16.82
N LEU A 133 0.16 16.99 -17.33
CA LEU A 133 -0.11 17.03 -18.76
C LEU A 133 0.34 18.34 -19.42
N ASP A 134 0.63 19.38 -18.63
CA ASP A 134 0.96 20.72 -19.11
C ASP A 134 2.49 20.91 -19.32
N THR A 135 3.27 19.85 -19.10
CA THR A 135 4.71 19.84 -19.36
C THR A 135 5.02 19.69 -20.86
N ASP A 136 6.13 20.25 -21.31
CA ASP A 136 6.66 20.05 -22.68
C ASP A 136 7.29 18.65 -22.85
N ILE A 137 7.54 17.94 -21.75
CA ILE A 137 8.10 16.59 -21.79
C ILE A 137 7.05 15.64 -22.37
N ASN A 138 7.44 14.91 -23.40
CA ASN A 138 6.62 13.84 -23.95
C ASN A 138 6.86 12.54 -23.19
N PHE A 139 5.79 11.80 -22.86
CA PHE A 139 5.84 10.50 -22.21
C PHE A 139 4.77 9.56 -22.76
N ILE A 140 5.00 8.27 -22.63
CA ILE A 140 4.07 7.23 -23.09
C ILE A 140 2.72 7.41 -22.39
N GLY A 141 1.64 7.51 -23.17
CA GLY A 141 0.27 7.67 -22.65
C GLY A 141 -0.19 9.11 -22.46
N LYS A 142 0.67 10.15 -22.67
CA LYS A 142 0.29 11.56 -22.49
C LYS A 142 -0.97 11.94 -23.25
N GLU A 143 -1.03 11.63 -24.55
CA GLU A 143 -2.19 11.98 -25.39
C GLU A 143 -3.45 11.20 -24.99
N ALA A 144 -3.32 9.93 -24.61
CA ALA A 144 -4.44 9.15 -24.08
C ALA A 144 -4.98 9.76 -22.77
N LEU A 145 -4.10 10.19 -21.88
CA LEU A 145 -4.49 10.84 -20.61
C LEU A 145 -5.11 12.20 -20.82
N LYS A 146 -4.64 12.99 -21.81
CA LYS A 146 -5.30 14.26 -22.21
C LYS A 146 -6.75 14.00 -22.67
N LYS A 147 -6.95 12.99 -23.51
CA LYS A 147 -8.28 12.59 -23.98
C LYS A 147 -9.19 12.18 -22.81
N ILE A 148 -8.70 11.33 -21.90
CA ILE A 148 -9.47 10.91 -20.73
C ILE A 148 -9.82 12.12 -19.85
N LYS A 149 -8.87 13.05 -19.63
CA LYS A 149 -9.14 14.28 -18.85
C LYS A 149 -10.21 15.15 -19.49
N GLN A 150 -10.26 15.22 -20.82
CA GLN A 150 -11.27 15.98 -21.57
C GLN A 150 -12.64 15.30 -21.55
N GLU A 151 -12.69 13.99 -21.72
CA GLU A 151 -13.94 13.20 -21.76
C GLU A 151 -14.50 12.92 -20.35
N GLY A 152 -13.67 13.02 -19.32
CA GLY A 152 -13.98 12.62 -17.95
C GLY A 152 -13.84 11.12 -17.72
N ILE A 153 -13.71 10.74 -16.44
CA ILE A 153 -13.67 9.33 -16.02
C ILE A 153 -15.08 8.75 -15.89
N LYS A 154 -15.22 7.46 -16.18
CA LYS A 154 -16.52 6.76 -16.08
C LYS A 154 -16.70 6.05 -14.73
N ARG A 155 -15.59 5.78 -14.03
CA ARG A 155 -15.55 5.09 -12.73
C ARG A 155 -14.47 5.72 -11.87
N LYS A 156 -14.59 5.52 -10.56
CA LYS A 156 -13.66 6.08 -9.59
C LYS A 156 -13.40 5.10 -8.45
N GLN A 157 -12.16 5.07 -8.00
CA GLN A 157 -11.81 4.33 -6.81
C GLN A 157 -12.16 5.13 -5.55
N VAL A 158 -12.95 4.52 -4.67
CA VAL A 158 -13.46 5.12 -3.43
C VAL A 158 -13.06 4.31 -2.21
N GLY A 159 -13.17 4.93 -1.04
CA GLY A 159 -13.13 4.26 0.25
C GLY A 159 -14.53 3.93 0.74
N LEU A 160 -14.72 2.78 1.36
CA LEU A 160 -15.99 2.36 1.95
C LEU A 160 -15.81 1.96 3.42
N ILE A 161 -16.84 2.20 4.23
CA ILE A 161 -17.08 1.54 5.51
C ILE A 161 -18.27 0.61 5.30
N ILE A 162 -18.10 -0.68 5.59
CA ILE A 162 -19.11 -1.72 5.45
C ILE A 162 -19.72 -2.01 6.83
N ASP A 163 -21.04 -1.93 6.93
CA ASP A 163 -21.78 -2.15 8.18
C ASP A 163 -22.15 -3.63 8.31
N CYS A 164 -21.21 -4.39 8.82
CA CYS A 164 -21.35 -5.81 9.15
C CYS A 164 -20.46 -6.17 10.34
N ASP A 165 -20.62 -7.38 10.86
CA ASP A 165 -19.71 -7.92 11.86
C ASP A 165 -18.25 -7.88 11.41
N PRO A 166 -17.27 -7.83 12.33
CA PRO A 166 -15.87 -7.79 11.98
C PRO A 166 -15.48 -8.90 11.00
N LEU A 167 -14.99 -8.52 9.83
CA LEU A 167 -14.49 -9.46 8.84
C LEU A 167 -13.36 -10.31 9.43
N SER A 168 -13.43 -11.62 9.23
CA SER A 168 -12.45 -12.59 9.74
C SER A 168 -11.08 -12.48 9.05
N GLY A 169 -11.02 -11.86 7.89
CA GLY A 169 -9.80 -11.65 7.11
C GLY A 169 -10.03 -10.77 5.89
N PRO A 170 -8.98 -10.52 5.10
CA PRO A 170 -9.13 -9.82 3.82
C PRO A 170 -10.01 -10.60 2.84
N ASN A 171 -10.74 -9.86 1.99
CA ASN A 171 -11.49 -10.50 0.91
C ASN A 171 -10.54 -11.24 -0.06
N THR A 172 -10.94 -12.42 -0.48
CA THR A 172 -10.20 -13.26 -1.45
C THR A 172 -10.75 -13.15 -2.87
N THR A 173 -11.94 -12.57 -3.03
CA THR A 173 -12.61 -12.33 -4.30
C THR A 173 -13.18 -10.91 -4.31
N PHE A 174 -13.44 -10.39 -5.50
CA PHE A 174 -14.14 -9.11 -5.62
C PHE A 174 -15.61 -9.27 -5.23
N TRP A 175 -16.12 -8.32 -4.44
CA TRP A 175 -17.52 -8.31 -4.05
C TRP A 175 -18.30 -7.31 -4.88
N PRO A 176 -19.40 -7.72 -5.56
CA PRO A 176 -20.25 -6.79 -6.30
C PRO A 176 -20.81 -5.69 -5.40
N ILE A 177 -20.88 -4.49 -5.95
CA ILE A 177 -21.57 -3.34 -5.34
C ILE A 177 -22.81 -3.07 -6.16
N GLU A 178 -23.94 -2.98 -5.47
CA GLU A 178 -25.25 -2.76 -6.09
C GLU A 178 -25.87 -1.45 -5.59
N LYS A 179 -26.61 -0.83 -6.47
CA LYS A 179 -27.57 0.22 -6.12
C LYS A 179 -28.90 -0.20 -6.68
N GLU A 180 -29.88 -0.39 -5.80
CA GLU A 180 -31.16 -1.04 -6.15
C GLU A 180 -30.93 -2.45 -6.72
N THR A 181 -31.12 -2.66 -8.02
CA THR A 181 -30.90 -3.94 -8.70
C THR A 181 -29.74 -3.92 -9.68
N LYS A 182 -29.06 -2.76 -9.84
CA LYS A 182 -27.95 -2.59 -10.79
C LYS A 182 -26.60 -2.79 -10.10
N THR A 183 -25.76 -3.63 -10.65
CA THR A 183 -24.34 -3.68 -10.27
C THR A 183 -23.64 -2.45 -10.82
N ILE A 184 -23.07 -1.63 -9.92
CA ILE A 184 -22.43 -0.34 -10.23
C ILE A 184 -20.92 -0.36 -9.98
N GLY A 185 -20.36 -1.46 -9.52
CA GLY A 185 -18.94 -1.60 -9.23
C GLY A 185 -18.60 -2.83 -8.42
N LYS A 186 -17.42 -2.79 -7.84
CA LYS A 186 -16.92 -3.91 -7.03
C LYS A 186 -16.01 -3.41 -5.89
N VAL A 187 -16.07 -4.08 -4.75
CA VAL A 187 -15.03 -3.99 -3.71
C VAL A 187 -13.80 -4.73 -4.22
N THR A 188 -12.68 -4.07 -4.19
CA THR A 188 -11.39 -4.61 -4.65
C THR A 188 -10.54 -5.13 -3.50
N SER A 189 -10.58 -4.45 -2.36
CA SER A 189 -9.88 -4.83 -1.14
C SER A 189 -10.71 -4.47 0.08
N ALA A 190 -10.87 -5.41 1.01
CA ALA A 190 -11.62 -5.19 2.24
C ALA A 190 -10.95 -5.90 3.42
N VAL A 191 -11.09 -5.33 4.61
CA VAL A 191 -10.54 -5.88 5.85
C VAL A 191 -11.20 -5.22 7.07
N TYR A 192 -11.28 -5.94 8.18
CA TYR A 192 -11.52 -5.32 9.47
C TYR A 192 -10.28 -4.60 9.98
N SER A 193 -10.40 -3.34 10.36
CA SER A 193 -9.35 -2.58 11.02
C SER A 193 -9.57 -2.59 12.54
N PRO A 194 -8.74 -3.29 13.33
CA PRO A 194 -8.85 -3.27 14.80
C PRO A 194 -8.61 -1.87 15.38
N ARG A 195 -7.75 -1.08 14.74
CA ARG A 195 -7.45 0.30 15.14
C ARG A 195 -8.66 1.22 14.99
N LEU A 196 -9.34 1.13 13.87
CA LEU A 196 -10.52 1.95 13.56
C LEU A 196 -11.81 1.32 14.10
N LYS A 197 -11.78 0.05 14.47
CA LYS A 197 -12.93 -0.78 14.86
C LYS A 197 -14.02 -0.76 13.79
N LYS A 198 -13.61 -0.87 12.51
CA LYS A 198 -14.48 -0.79 11.34
C LYS A 198 -14.01 -1.75 10.25
N ASN A 199 -14.97 -2.24 9.47
CA ASN A 199 -14.68 -2.88 8.20
C ASN A 199 -14.46 -1.78 7.15
N ILE A 200 -13.25 -1.69 6.64
CA ILE A 200 -12.82 -0.71 5.64
C ILE A 200 -12.57 -1.41 4.32
N ALA A 201 -12.88 -0.73 3.23
CA ALA A 201 -12.68 -1.30 1.91
C ALA A 201 -12.28 -0.24 0.86
N LEU A 202 -11.55 -0.70 -0.14
CA LEU A 202 -11.31 0.02 -1.39
C LEU A 202 -12.23 -0.57 -2.46
N ALA A 203 -12.81 0.28 -3.29
CA ALA A 203 -13.75 -0.14 -4.31
C ALA A 203 -13.63 0.70 -5.58
N MET A 204 -13.89 0.08 -6.73
CA MET A 204 -14.03 0.76 -8.01
C MET A 204 -15.50 0.80 -8.39
N ILE A 205 -16.08 2.00 -8.54
CA ILE A 205 -17.51 2.18 -8.82
C ILE A 205 -17.76 3.18 -9.95
N GLU A 206 -18.93 3.12 -10.57
CA GLU A 206 -19.38 4.11 -11.56
C GLU A 206 -19.35 5.52 -10.94
N ILE A 207 -18.87 6.51 -11.71
CA ILE A 207 -18.62 7.88 -11.22
C ILE A 207 -19.87 8.55 -10.64
N ASN A 208 -21.04 8.29 -11.20
CA ASN A 208 -22.31 8.88 -10.78
C ASN A 208 -22.74 8.49 -9.36
N TYR A 209 -22.14 7.46 -8.78
CA TYR A 209 -22.44 6.99 -7.42
C TYR A 209 -21.31 7.28 -6.44
N SER A 210 -20.23 7.96 -6.87
CA SER A 210 -18.98 8.08 -6.12
C SER A 210 -18.92 9.23 -5.10
N GLU A 211 -20.02 9.91 -4.83
CA GLU A 211 -20.09 11.00 -3.86
C GLU A 211 -19.92 10.50 -2.43
N LEU A 212 -19.20 11.28 -1.62
CA LEU A 212 -19.01 11.00 -0.19
C LEU A 212 -20.36 10.98 0.54
N GLY A 213 -20.53 10.02 1.43
CA GLY A 213 -21.76 9.81 2.19
C GLY A 213 -22.82 8.97 1.48
N ASN A 214 -22.67 8.70 0.18
CA ASN A 214 -23.59 7.80 -0.51
C ASN A 214 -23.58 6.40 0.09
N GLN A 215 -24.75 5.80 0.20
CA GLN A 215 -24.95 4.45 0.70
C GLN A 215 -25.22 3.48 -0.46
N LEU A 216 -24.52 2.38 -0.43
CA LEU A 216 -24.48 1.34 -1.46
C LEU A 216 -24.61 -0.04 -0.80
N ASP A 217 -25.05 -1.02 -1.55
CA ASP A 217 -25.13 -2.40 -1.09
C ASP A 217 -23.88 -3.18 -1.55
N VAL A 218 -23.17 -3.77 -0.62
CA VAL A 218 -22.05 -4.67 -0.89
C VAL A 218 -22.51 -6.11 -0.70
N LYS A 219 -22.32 -6.93 -1.73
CA LYS A 219 -22.71 -8.35 -1.72
C LYS A 219 -21.49 -9.22 -1.45
N THR A 220 -21.32 -9.63 -0.20
CA THR A 220 -20.26 -10.55 0.23
C THR A 220 -20.73 -12.00 0.10
N HIS A 221 -19.84 -12.96 0.41
CA HIS A 221 -20.23 -14.38 0.48
C HIS A 221 -21.12 -14.69 1.71
N GLU A 222 -21.14 -13.83 2.73
CA GLU A 222 -21.91 -13.99 3.95
C GLU A 222 -23.29 -13.29 3.86
N GLY A 223 -23.44 -12.35 2.93
CA GLY A 223 -24.70 -11.61 2.79
C GLY A 223 -24.55 -10.28 2.08
N LYS A 224 -25.63 -9.52 2.11
CA LYS A 224 -25.71 -8.17 1.57
C LYS A 224 -25.68 -7.16 2.71
N TYR A 225 -24.75 -6.23 2.67
CA TYR A 225 -24.50 -5.26 3.72
C TYR A 225 -24.49 -3.85 3.17
N LEU A 226 -24.96 -2.91 3.97
CA LEU A 226 -24.87 -1.49 3.66
C LEU A 226 -23.43 -1.02 3.78
N ALA A 227 -22.98 -0.20 2.83
CA ALA A 227 -21.68 0.44 2.87
C ALA A 227 -21.83 1.93 2.59
N THR A 228 -21.04 2.74 3.29
CA THR A 228 -21.01 4.20 3.10
C THR A 228 -19.70 4.61 2.47
N ILE A 229 -19.76 5.46 1.43
CA ILE A 229 -18.58 6.04 0.81
C ILE A 229 -17.96 7.06 1.75
N VAL A 230 -16.67 6.92 2.01
CA VAL A 230 -15.91 7.79 2.90
C VAL A 230 -14.60 8.25 2.25
N GLU A 231 -14.01 9.28 2.83
CA GLU A 231 -12.68 9.73 2.41
C GLU A 231 -11.60 8.66 2.68
N LYS A 232 -10.61 8.63 1.84
CA LYS A 232 -9.37 7.85 2.01
C LYS A 232 -8.16 8.78 1.91
N PRO A 233 -7.08 8.51 2.64
CA PRO A 233 -6.83 7.37 3.54
C PRO A 233 -7.77 7.34 4.76
N PHE A 234 -8.09 6.16 5.25
CA PHE A 234 -8.92 5.97 6.46
C PHE A 234 -8.16 6.35 7.74
N TYR A 235 -6.84 6.26 7.70
CA TYR A 235 -5.95 6.56 8.81
C TYR A 235 -4.77 7.42 8.34
N ASP A 236 -4.36 8.38 9.18
CA ASP A 236 -3.29 9.35 8.94
C ASP A 236 -3.34 10.01 7.53
N PRO A 237 -4.44 10.72 7.18
CA PRO A 237 -4.62 11.29 5.85
C PRO A 237 -3.54 12.32 5.49
N LYS A 238 -2.86 12.90 6.49
CA LYS A 238 -1.76 13.85 6.30
C LYS A 238 -0.37 13.20 6.24
N LYS A 239 -0.30 11.86 6.28
CA LYS A 239 0.96 11.08 6.24
C LYS A 239 1.97 11.51 7.32
N LYS A 240 1.52 11.97 8.46
CA LYS A 240 2.39 12.45 9.56
C LYS A 240 3.24 11.33 10.15
N ILE A 241 2.68 10.11 10.24
CA ILE A 241 3.40 8.95 10.79
C ILE A 241 4.49 8.50 9.82
N ALA A 242 4.17 8.34 8.54
CA ALA A 242 5.14 7.91 7.54
C ALA A 242 6.26 8.93 7.32
N SER A 243 5.97 10.22 7.47
CA SER A 243 6.93 11.33 7.28
C SER A 243 7.69 11.73 8.55
N SER A 244 7.34 11.18 9.73
CA SER A 244 7.92 11.54 11.04
C SER A 244 9.42 11.23 11.22
#